data_70131539b9b97c66add80ef64982b384
#
_entry.id   70131539b9b97c66add80ef64982b384
#
_cell.length_a   1.000
_cell.length_b   1.000
_cell.length_c   1.000
_cell.angle_alpha   90.00
_cell.angle_beta   90.00
_cell.angle_gamma   90.00
#
_symmetry.space_group_name_H-M   'P 1'
#
loop_
_entity.id
_entity.type
_entity.pdbx_description
1 polymer ?
#
loop_
_entity_poly.entity_id
_entity_poly.type
_entity_poly.pdbx_seq_one_letter_code
_entity_poly.pdbx_strand_id
1 'polypeptide(L)'
;MIRIRRINGDSMKPFLQPGQIVIGRMFVRRPSIGEVVFFRHDGIEKIKRITDVRDGSVYVLGDNNTRSTDSRDFGWIDRERIEALLLWPRAERK
;
A
#
# COMPACT_ATOMS: atom_id res chain seq x y z
N MET A 1 -4.32 12.17 11.99
CA MET A 1 -3.51 12.92 11.03
C MET A 1 -3.58 12.24 9.66
N ILE A 2 -3.67 13.00 8.60
CA ILE A 2 -3.81 12.45 7.25
C ILE A 2 -2.57 12.77 6.41
N ARG A 3 -2.39 11.99 5.35
CA ARG A 3 -1.33 12.18 4.36
C ARG A 3 -1.98 12.23 2.98
N ILE A 4 -1.66 13.25 2.20
CA ILE A 4 -2.17 13.41 0.84
C ILE A 4 -1.02 13.16 -0.11
N ARG A 5 -1.24 12.30 -1.12
CA ARG A 5 -0.23 11.96 -2.11
C ARG A 5 -0.83 11.91 -3.49
N ARG A 6 0.02 12.12 -4.49
CA ARG A 6 -0.31 11.90 -5.89
C ARG A 6 0.29 10.56 -6.32
N ILE A 7 -0.50 9.73 -6.95
CA ILE A 7 -0.01 8.43 -7.44
C ILE A 7 1.02 8.65 -8.54
N ASN A 8 2.13 7.93 -8.42
CA ASN A 8 3.20 7.93 -9.39
C ASN A 8 3.41 6.49 -9.86
N GLY A 9 3.39 6.27 -11.18
CA GLY A 9 3.55 4.96 -11.75
C GLY A 9 2.26 4.16 -11.86
N ASP A 10 2.38 2.92 -12.32
CA ASP A 10 1.27 2.08 -12.76
C ASP A 10 0.96 0.90 -11.83
N SER A 11 1.67 0.75 -10.72
CA SER A 11 1.64 -0.49 -9.94
C SER A 11 0.28 -0.80 -9.33
N MET A 12 -0.57 0.21 -9.14
CA MET A 12 -1.90 0.03 -8.53
C MET A 12 -3.05 0.12 -9.53
N LYS A 13 -2.77 0.13 -10.82
CA LYS A 13 -3.82 0.02 -11.83
C LYS A 13 -4.51 -1.33 -11.72
N PRO A 14 -5.80 -1.42 -11.98
CA PRO A 14 -6.70 -0.34 -12.39
C PRO A 14 -7.29 0.47 -11.25
N PHE A 15 -7.07 0.07 -10.01
CA PHE A 15 -7.70 0.73 -8.84
C PHE A 15 -7.25 2.19 -8.70
N LEU A 16 -5.94 2.44 -8.78
CA LEU A 16 -5.39 3.79 -8.69
C LEU A 16 -4.63 4.12 -9.97
N GLN A 17 -4.89 5.30 -10.51
CA GLN A 17 -4.29 5.75 -11.76
C GLN A 17 -3.16 6.75 -11.48
N PRO A 18 -2.12 6.78 -12.34
CA PRO A 18 -1.08 7.81 -12.21
C PRO A 18 -1.68 9.21 -12.24
N GLY A 19 -1.18 10.08 -11.36
CA GLY A 19 -1.68 11.45 -11.22
C GLY A 19 -2.86 11.62 -10.31
N GLN A 20 -3.49 10.52 -9.89
CA GLN A 20 -4.64 10.56 -8.98
C GLN A 20 -4.20 10.98 -7.58
N ILE A 21 -5.03 11.79 -6.91
CA ILE A 21 -4.80 12.16 -5.51
C ILE A 21 -5.39 11.08 -4.61
N VAL A 22 -4.65 10.72 -3.58
CA VAL A 22 -5.08 9.75 -2.57
C VAL A 22 -4.87 10.35 -1.18
N ILE A 23 -5.70 9.89 -0.24
CA ILE A 23 -5.64 10.34 1.15
C ILE A 23 -5.44 9.13 2.04
N GLY A 24 -4.40 9.19 2.88
CA GLY A 24 -4.10 8.15 3.85
C GLY A 24 -4.23 8.63 5.28
N ARG A 25 -4.55 7.73 6.18
CA ARG A 25 -4.57 7.98 7.62
C ARG A 25 -3.27 7.42 8.24
N MET A 26 -2.58 8.25 9.01
CA MET A 26 -1.24 7.93 9.50
C MET A 26 -1.18 6.97 10.68
N PHE A 27 -2.26 6.80 11.42
CA PHE A 27 -2.28 5.83 12.53
C PHE A 27 -2.92 4.54 12.07
N VAL A 28 -2.14 3.48 12.02
CA VAL A 28 -2.61 2.17 11.57
C VAL A 28 -2.52 1.22 12.76
N ARG A 29 -3.67 0.76 13.24
CA ARG A 29 -3.72 -0.16 14.37
C ARG A 29 -3.50 -1.61 13.94
N ARG A 30 -4.36 -2.09 13.05
CA ARG A 30 -4.33 -3.47 12.56
C ARG A 30 -4.54 -3.46 11.06
N PRO A 31 -3.48 -3.56 10.29
CA PRO A 31 -3.63 -3.70 8.86
C PRO A 31 -4.31 -5.02 8.52
N SER A 32 -5.23 -4.99 7.58
CA SER A 32 -6.02 -6.15 7.17
C SER A 32 -5.84 -6.46 5.70
N ILE A 33 -6.06 -7.71 5.33
CA ILE A 33 -6.04 -8.14 3.93
C ILE A 33 -7.06 -7.31 3.14
N GLY A 34 -6.64 -6.81 1.98
CA GLY A 34 -7.45 -5.98 1.09
C GLY A 34 -7.23 -4.49 1.28
N GLU A 35 -6.63 -4.07 2.38
CA GLU A 35 -6.33 -2.66 2.60
C GLU A 35 -5.10 -2.23 1.81
N VAL A 36 -5.06 -0.96 1.43
CA VAL A 36 -3.94 -0.36 0.71
C VAL A 36 -3.14 0.48 1.71
N VAL A 37 -1.83 0.27 1.75
CA VAL A 37 -0.95 0.90 2.74
C VAL A 37 0.19 1.66 2.07
N PHE A 38 0.68 2.67 2.80
CA PHE A 38 1.84 3.48 2.41
C PHE A 38 3.00 3.06 3.30
N PHE A 39 4.14 2.80 2.71
CA PHE A 39 5.36 2.44 3.44
C PHE A 39 6.58 2.85 2.62
N ARG A 40 7.77 2.78 3.21
CA ARG A 40 9.01 3.05 2.49
C ARG A 40 9.81 1.78 2.33
N HIS A 41 10.39 1.64 1.13
CA HIS A 41 11.36 0.60 0.84
C HIS A 41 12.49 1.24 0.04
N ASP A 42 13.73 1.08 0.52
CA ASP A 42 14.91 1.71 -0.06
C ASP A 42 14.76 3.23 -0.25
N GLY A 43 14.14 3.88 0.74
CA GLY A 43 13.93 5.34 0.73
C GLY A 43 12.81 5.82 -0.18
N ILE A 44 12.12 4.92 -0.87
CA ILE A 44 11.05 5.27 -1.79
C ILE A 44 9.70 4.93 -1.14
N GLU A 45 8.80 5.90 -1.10
CA GLU A 45 7.44 5.66 -0.64
C GLU A 45 6.70 4.81 -1.66
N LYS A 46 6.08 3.74 -1.16
CA LYS A 46 5.31 2.81 -1.99
C LYS A 46 3.90 2.71 -1.46
N ILE A 47 2.96 2.50 -2.38
CA ILE A 47 1.53 2.31 -2.07
C ILE A 47 1.14 0.98 -2.68
N LYS A 48 0.76 0.02 -1.84
CA LYS A 48 0.47 -1.36 -2.26
C LYS A 48 -0.70 -1.91 -1.46
N ARG A 49 -1.28 -2.99 -1.96
CA ARG A 49 -2.39 -3.68 -1.30
C ARG A 49 -1.88 -4.84 -0.46
N ILE A 50 -2.41 -4.97 0.76
CA ILE A 50 -2.11 -6.11 1.62
C ILE A 50 -2.84 -7.34 1.08
N THR A 51 -2.10 -8.39 0.82
CA THR A 51 -2.63 -9.66 0.33
C THR A 51 -2.53 -10.77 1.37
N ASP A 52 -1.68 -10.62 2.36
CA ASP A 52 -1.56 -11.57 3.45
C ASP A 52 -1.03 -10.89 4.71
N VAL A 53 -1.37 -11.45 5.86
CA VAL A 53 -0.97 -10.93 7.17
C VAL A 53 -0.53 -12.11 8.04
N ARG A 54 0.56 -11.93 8.75
CA ARG A 54 0.99 -12.85 9.79
C ARG A 54 1.57 -12.05 10.96
N ASP A 55 1.93 -12.72 12.04
CA ASP A 55 2.39 -12.05 13.26
C ASP A 55 3.40 -10.93 12.98
N GLY A 56 2.95 -9.69 13.16
CA GLY A 56 3.80 -8.53 13.03
C GLY A 56 4.25 -8.16 11.62
N SER A 57 3.77 -8.86 10.58
CA SER A 57 4.21 -8.60 9.20
C SER A 57 3.06 -8.66 8.20
N VAL A 58 3.24 -7.97 7.09
CA VAL A 58 2.28 -7.98 5.97
C VAL A 58 2.99 -8.30 4.67
N TYR A 59 2.26 -8.95 3.78
CA TYR A 59 2.70 -9.20 2.41
C TYR A 59 1.89 -8.30 1.50
N VAL A 60 2.55 -7.51 0.67
CA VAL A 60 1.89 -6.49 -0.14
C VAL A 60 2.19 -6.70 -1.62
N LEU A 61 1.18 -6.50 -2.46
CA LEU A 61 1.30 -6.56 -3.90
C LEU A 61 0.70 -5.32 -4.54
N GLY A 62 1.26 -4.91 -5.67
CA GLY A 62 0.61 -3.96 -6.55
C GLY A 62 -0.55 -4.63 -7.27
N ASP A 63 -1.64 -3.92 -7.49
CA ASP A 63 -2.79 -4.45 -8.23
C ASP A 63 -2.43 -4.76 -9.68
N ASN A 64 -1.43 -4.09 -10.23
CA ASN A 64 -0.92 -4.36 -11.57
C ASN A 64 0.25 -5.33 -11.48
N ASN A 65 -0.01 -6.60 -11.68
CA ASN A 65 0.96 -7.69 -11.49
C ASN A 65 2.23 -7.55 -12.32
N THR A 66 2.16 -6.90 -13.48
CA THR A 66 3.30 -6.81 -14.39
C THR A 66 4.13 -5.54 -14.20
N ARG A 67 3.65 -4.59 -13.40
CA ARG A 67 4.25 -3.27 -13.24
C ARG A 67 4.40 -2.88 -11.77
N SER A 68 4.84 -3.83 -10.96
CA SER A 68 4.94 -3.59 -9.52
C SER A 68 6.23 -4.16 -8.96
N THR A 69 6.92 -3.37 -8.15
CA THR A 69 7.97 -3.83 -7.25
C THR A 69 7.35 -3.91 -5.87
N ASP A 70 7.22 -5.10 -5.34
CA ASP A 70 6.45 -5.35 -4.13
C ASP A 70 7.01 -6.54 -3.35
N SER A 71 6.22 -7.16 -2.47
CA SER A 71 6.69 -8.25 -1.62
C SER A 71 7.24 -9.46 -2.40
N ARG A 72 6.86 -9.64 -3.66
CA ARG A 72 7.46 -10.67 -4.50
C ARG A 72 8.97 -10.43 -4.70
N ASP A 73 9.39 -9.18 -4.59
CA ASP A 73 10.79 -8.78 -4.77
C ASP A 73 11.52 -8.64 -3.43
N PHE A 74 10.88 -8.08 -2.40
CA PHE A 74 11.55 -7.76 -1.14
C PHE A 74 10.99 -8.48 0.08
N GLY A 75 9.99 -9.34 -0.10
CA GLY A 75 9.47 -10.18 1.00
C GLY A 75 8.48 -9.47 1.90
N TRP A 76 8.25 -10.08 3.07
CA TRP A 76 7.34 -9.56 4.08
C TRP A 76 7.87 -8.25 4.66
N ILE A 77 6.95 -7.34 5.02
CA ILE A 77 7.30 -6.08 5.67
C ILE A 77 6.78 -6.08 7.10
N ASP A 78 7.61 -5.61 8.03
CA ASP A 78 7.17 -5.42 9.41
C ASP A 78 6.03 -4.42 9.47
N ARG A 79 5.02 -4.74 10.26
CA ARG A 79 3.86 -3.87 10.44
C ARG A 79 4.26 -2.44 10.84
N GLU A 80 5.33 -2.32 11.62
CA GLU A 80 5.82 -1.02 12.09
C GLU A 80 6.30 -0.12 10.97
N ARG A 81 6.61 -0.67 9.80
CA ARG A 81 7.04 0.10 8.64
C ARG A 81 5.88 0.74 7.88
N ILE A 82 4.64 0.35 8.18
CA ILE A 82 3.47 0.96 7.56
C ILE A 82 3.30 2.37 8.11
N GLU A 83 3.28 3.36 7.23
CA GLU A 83 3.20 4.76 7.60
C GLU A 83 1.79 5.31 7.54
N ALA A 84 0.96 4.76 6.66
CA ALA A 84 -0.41 5.22 6.52
C ALA A 84 -1.28 4.14 5.88
N LEU A 85 -2.60 4.27 6.09
CA LEU A 85 -3.62 3.42 5.50
C LEU A 85 -4.45 4.28 4.56
N LEU A 86 -4.70 3.78 3.36
CA LEU A 86 -5.52 4.50 2.38
C LEU A 86 -6.95 4.68 2.90
N LEU A 87 -7.41 5.94 2.96
CA LEU A 87 -8.77 6.30 3.32
C LEU A 87 -9.63 6.56 2.09
N TRP A 88 -9.06 7.25 1.11
CA TRP A 88 -9.80 7.65 -0.08
C TRP A 88 -8.87 7.65 -1.30
N PRO A 89 -9.29 7.07 -2.42
CA PRO A 89 -10.56 6.36 -2.63
C PRO A 89 -10.64 5.12 -1.74
N ARG A 90 -11.85 4.67 -1.48
CA ARG A 90 -12.07 3.52 -0.61
C ARG A 90 -11.56 2.25 -1.27
N ALA A 91 -10.68 1.53 -0.57
CA ALA A 91 -10.17 0.27 -1.06
C ALA A 91 -11.26 -0.79 -1.07
N GLU A 92 -11.41 -1.49 -2.20
CA GLU A 92 -12.33 -2.62 -2.28
C GLU A 92 -11.59 -3.86 -1.81
N ARG A 93 -12.21 -4.59 -0.90
CA ARG A 93 -11.69 -5.87 -0.43
C ARG A 93 -12.13 -6.98 -1.37
N LYS A 94 -11.18 -7.78 -1.76
CA LYS A 94 -11.45 -8.92 -2.63
C LYS A 94 -11.44 -10.20 -1.83
#